data_685caf03f2f81de24f67130b3d23ad03
#
_entry.id   685caf03f2f81de24f67130b3d23ad03
#
_cell.length_a   1.000
_cell.length_b   1.000
_cell.length_c   1.000
_cell.angle_alpha   90.00
_cell.angle_beta   90.00
_cell.angle_gamma   90.00
#
_symmetry.space_group_name_H-M   'P 1'
#
loop_
_entity.id
_entity.type
_entity.pdbx_description
1 polymer ?
#
loop_
_entity_poly.entity_id
_entity_poly.type
_entity_poly.pdbx_seq_one_letter_code
_entity_poly.pdbx_strand_id
1 'polypeptide(L)'
;KYGFWGLVILMNWQNVGYMMVIYIAGIQNISSDLIEASEIDGANPWTTLVHVIIPSVMPSITICMFLTLTNGFKLFDQNLALTAGDPGKKSEMLALNIYNTFYGRSGFEGVGQAKAVMFTIVVALIALTQLKMTREKEVEA
;
A
#
# COMPACT_ATOMS: atom_id res chain seq x y z
N LYS A 1 18.05 -12.20 7.13
CA LYS A 1 16.63 -12.40 7.53
C LYS A 1 16.08 -11.22 8.34
N TYR A 2 16.84 -10.71 9.32
CA TYR A 2 16.34 -9.67 10.24
C TYR A 2 16.22 -8.29 9.58
N GLY A 3 17.08 -7.93 8.63
CA GLY A 3 17.01 -6.62 7.95
C GLY A 3 15.70 -6.41 7.17
N PHE A 4 15.24 -7.41 6.44
CA PHE A 4 13.95 -7.35 5.72
C PHE A 4 12.77 -7.17 6.68
N TRP A 5 12.71 -7.95 7.76
CA TRP A 5 11.63 -7.83 8.75
C TRP A 5 11.68 -6.49 9.48
N GLY A 6 12.88 -5.96 9.74
CA GLY A 6 13.04 -4.61 10.28
C GLY A 6 12.43 -3.54 9.37
N LEU A 7 12.64 -3.64 8.04
CA LEU A 7 12.04 -2.74 7.06
C LEU A 7 10.50 -2.87 7.05
N VAL A 8 9.97 -4.09 7.12
CA VAL A 8 8.52 -4.33 7.17
C VAL A 8 7.90 -3.70 8.41
N ILE A 9 8.51 -3.88 9.58
CA ILE A 9 8.03 -3.29 10.84
C ILE A 9 8.07 -1.76 10.75
N LEU A 10 9.19 -1.19 10.30
CA LEU A 10 9.36 0.26 10.16
C LEU A 10 8.33 0.86 9.21
N MET A 11 8.11 0.24 8.05
CA MET A 11 7.12 0.68 7.07
C MET A 11 5.71 0.66 7.64
N ASN A 12 5.33 -0.42 8.33
CA ASN A 12 4.01 -0.51 8.96
C ASN A 12 3.83 0.54 10.05
N TRP A 13 4.83 0.73 10.92
CA TRP A 13 4.79 1.75 11.95
C TRP A 13 4.63 3.16 11.37
N GLN A 14 5.34 3.46 10.29
CA GLN A 14 5.29 4.77 9.62
C GLN A 14 3.94 5.02 8.93
N ASN A 15 3.33 4.00 8.32
CA ASN A 15 2.11 4.15 7.53
C ASN A 15 0.81 4.02 8.35
N VAL A 16 0.84 3.35 9.51
CA VAL A 16 -0.36 3.09 10.32
C VAL A 16 -1.15 4.35 10.62
N GLY A 17 -0.49 5.42 11.08
CA GLY A 17 -1.19 6.67 11.41
C GLY A 17 -1.85 7.33 10.21
N TYR A 18 -1.16 7.35 9.07
CA TYR A 18 -1.70 7.93 7.84
C TYR A 18 -2.91 7.13 7.32
N MET A 19 -2.81 5.81 7.27
CA MET A 19 -3.92 4.95 6.85
C MET A 19 -5.11 5.05 7.80
N MET A 20 -4.86 5.15 9.12
CA MET A 20 -5.90 5.33 10.13
C MET A 20 -6.72 6.60 9.87
N VAL A 21 -6.09 7.71 9.51
CA VAL A 21 -6.80 8.96 9.18
C VAL A 21 -7.73 8.76 7.99
N ILE A 22 -7.29 8.06 6.94
CA ILE A 22 -8.11 7.79 5.75
C ILE A 22 -9.33 6.92 6.13
N TYR A 23 -9.14 5.88 6.95
CA TYR A 23 -10.24 5.03 7.41
C TYR A 23 -11.22 5.78 8.29
N ILE A 24 -10.74 6.61 9.23
CA ILE A 24 -11.60 7.43 10.09
C ILE A 24 -12.45 8.38 9.23
N ALA A 25 -11.84 9.06 8.27
CA ALA A 25 -12.57 9.94 7.36
C ALA A 25 -13.63 9.16 6.54
N GLY A 26 -13.30 7.95 6.07
CA GLY A 26 -14.25 7.08 5.38
C GLY A 26 -15.44 6.67 6.24
N ILE A 27 -15.18 6.30 7.49
CA ILE A 27 -16.25 5.92 8.45
C ILE A 27 -17.12 7.12 8.80
N GLN A 28 -16.53 8.30 9.00
CA GLN A 28 -17.28 9.53 9.32
C GLN A 28 -18.20 10.01 8.19
N ASN A 29 -17.93 9.60 6.96
CA ASN A 29 -18.77 9.92 5.81
C ASN A 29 -19.99 8.99 5.66
N ILE A 30 -20.11 7.93 6.47
CA ILE A 30 -21.28 7.07 6.46
C ILE A 30 -22.45 7.82 7.08
N SER A 31 -23.59 7.86 6.37
CA SER A 31 -24.82 8.45 6.89
C SER A 31 -25.31 7.69 8.13
N SER A 32 -25.68 8.41 9.17
CA SER A 32 -26.35 7.84 10.36
C SER A 32 -27.64 7.10 9.98
N ASP A 33 -28.35 7.61 8.97
CA ASP A 33 -29.61 7.02 8.51
C ASP A 33 -29.44 5.59 8.02
N LEU A 34 -28.29 5.25 7.41
CA LEU A 34 -28.01 3.88 6.98
C LEU A 34 -27.81 2.94 8.17
N ILE A 35 -27.17 3.43 9.22
CA ILE A 35 -26.93 2.65 10.45
C ILE A 35 -28.26 2.45 11.19
N GLU A 36 -29.07 3.52 11.35
CA GLU A 36 -30.38 3.46 11.99
C GLU A 36 -31.34 2.56 11.22
N ALA A 37 -31.35 2.63 9.86
CA ALA A 37 -32.15 1.73 9.04
C ALA A 37 -31.79 0.26 9.28
N SER A 38 -30.48 -0.06 9.36
CA SER A 38 -30.04 -1.41 9.63
C SER A 38 -30.47 -1.92 11.01
N GLU A 39 -30.51 -1.04 12.02
CA GLU A 39 -30.99 -1.36 13.37
C GLU A 39 -32.50 -1.61 13.39
N ILE A 40 -33.29 -0.80 12.63
CA ILE A 40 -34.73 -0.98 12.48
C ILE A 40 -35.03 -2.32 11.79
N ASP A 41 -34.22 -2.74 10.81
CA ASP A 41 -34.29 -4.04 10.15
C ASP A 41 -33.87 -5.22 11.03
N GLY A 42 -33.45 -4.96 12.28
CA GLY A 42 -33.08 -5.98 13.26
C GLY A 42 -31.67 -6.51 13.07
N ALA A 43 -30.79 -5.81 12.37
CA ALA A 43 -29.39 -6.20 12.22
C ALA A 43 -28.66 -6.11 13.57
N ASN A 44 -27.88 -7.12 13.89
CA ASN A 44 -26.96 -7.05 15.01
C ASN A 44 -25.70 -6.24 14.61
N PRO A 45 -24.88 -5.77 15.57
CA PRO A 45 -23.70 -4.94 15.30
C PRO A 45 -22.71 -5.59 14.31
N TRP A 46 -22.59 -6.91 14.32
CA TRP A 46 -21.74 -7.63 13.36
C TRP A 46 -22.30 -7.62 11.94
N THR A 47 -23.61 -7.78 11.81
CA THR A 47 -24.31 -7.70 10.53
C THR A 47 -24.22 -6.29 9.93
N THR A 48 -24.44 -5.26 10.75
CA THR A 48 -24.25 -3.86 10.35
C THR A 48 -22.82 -3.59 9.91
N LEU A 49 -21.81 -4.09 10.66
CA LEU A 49 -20.41 -3.93 10.28
C LEU A 49 -20.13 -4.52 8.90
N VAL A 50 -20.55 -5.75 8.64
CA VAL A 50 -20.20 -6.50 7.42
C VAL A 50 -20.99 -6.04 6.20
N HIS A 51 -22.28 -5.70 6.38
CA HIS A 51 -23.17 -5.41 5.26
C HIS A 51 -23.42 -3.91 5.03
N VAL A 52 -23.11 -3.05 5.99
CA VAL A 52 -23.30 -1.60 5.85
C VAL A 52 -21.97 -0.86 5.93
N ILE A 53 -21.20 -1.03 7.02
CA ILE A 53 -20.01 -0.23 7.27
C ILE A 53 -18.88 -0.61 6.31
N ILE A 54 -18.52 -1.90 6.20
CA ILE A 54 -17.42 -2.33 5.33
C ILE A 54 -17.67 -1.98 3.86
N PRO A 55 -18.83 -2.24 3.25
CA PRO A 55 -19.11 -1.78 1.90
C PRO A 55 -19.02 -0.26 1.73
N SER A 56 -19.55 0.50 2.68
CA SER A 56 -19.53 1.97 2.62
C SER A 56 -18.12 2.56 2.70
N VAL A 57 -17.17 1.89 3.35
CA VAL A 57 -15.75 2.33 3.41
C VAL A 57 -14.87 1.70 2.33
N MET A 58 -15.43 0.94 1.39
CA MET A 58 -14.65 0.33 0.28
C MET A 58 -13.78 1.33 -0.48
N PRO A 59 -14.21 2.57 -0.79
CA PRO A 59 -13.35 3.56 -1.42
C PRO A 59 -12.08 3.86 -0.60
N SER A 60 -12.21 3.98 0.73
CA SER A 60 -11.05 4.19 1.63
C SER A 60 -10.13 2.97 1.65
N ILE A 61 -10.68 1.76 1.62
CA ILE A 61 -9.92 0.51 1.53
C ILE A 61 -9.12 0.47 0.22
N THR A 62 -9.74 0.82 -0.90
CA THR A 62 -9.10 0.88 -2.21
C THR A 62 -7.91 1.83 -2.21
N ILE A 63 -8.09 3.05 -1.68
CA ILE A 63 -7.04 4.05 -1.58
C ILE A 63 -5.89 3.55 -0.69
N CYS A 64 -6.19 3.03 0.50
CA CYS A 64 -5.19 2.51 1.42
C CYS A 64 -4.40 1.35 0.84
N MET A 65 -5.07 0.41 0.15
CA MET A 65 -4.40 -0.70 -0.54
C MET A 65 -3.48 -0.21 -1.64
N PHE A 66 -3.95 0.74 -2.47
CA PHE A 66 -3.14 1.32 -3.54
C PHE A 66 -1.89 2.02 -3.00
N LEU A 67 -2.06 2.85 -1.96
CA LEU A 67 -0.96 3.59 -1.34
C LEU A 67 0.05 2.64 -0.67
N THR A 68 -0.43 1.64 0.08
CA THR A 68 0.43 0.67 0.75
C THR A 68 1.25 -0.13 -0.26
N LEU A 69 0.60 -0.59 -1.32
CA LEU A 69 1.25 -1.37 -2.37
C LEU A 69 2.31 -0.55 -3.11
N THR A 70 1.97 0.66 -3.54
CA THR A 70 2.91 1.53 -4.27
C THR A 70 4.06 2.00 -3.39
N ASN A 71 3.81 2.34 -2.12
CA ASN A 71 4.85 2.72 -1.17
C ASN A 71 5.77 1.54 -0.83
N GLY A 72 5.22 0.32 -0.73
CA GLY A 72 6.01 -0.89 -0.51
C GLY A 72 7.04 -1.15 -1.62
N PHE A 73 6.66 -0.93 -2.87
CA PHE A 73 7.60 -1.03 -3.99
C PHE A 73 8.65 0.08 -4.00
N LYS A 74 8.29 1.30 -3.58
CA LYS A 74 9.18 2.48 -3.57
C LYS A 74 10.04 2.59 -2.31
N LEU A 75 10.14 1.57 -1.49
CA LEU A 75 10.86 1.59 -0.22
C LEU A 75 12.37 1.78 -0.44
N PHE A 76 12.79 3.03 -0.65
CA PHE A 76 14.18 3.41 -0.92
C PHE A 76 14.85 4.01 0.31
N ASP A 77 14.29 5.10 0.85
CA ASP A 77 14.91 5.88 1.93
C ASP A 77 15.11 5.04 3.20
N GLN A 78 14.08 4.27 3.57
CA GLN A 78 14.13 3.39 4.73
C GLN A 78 15.12 2.26 4.53
N ASN A 79 15.20 1.69 3.31
CA ASN A 79 16.16 0.63 3.00
C ASN A 79 17.60 1.15 3.03
N LEU A 80 17.81 2.36 2.48
CA LEU A 80 19.12 3.00 2.51
C LEU A 80 19.53 3.34 3.94
N ALA A 81 18.63 3.97 4.72
CA ALA A 81 18.94 4.43 6.07
C ALA A 81 19.12 3.29 7.08
N LEU A 82 18.31 2.23 6.99
CA LEU A 82 18.31 1.16 7.98
C LEU A 82 19.37 0.10 7.72
N THR A 83 19.57 -0.29 6.47
CA THR A 83 20.42 -1.44 6.12
C THR A 83 21.43 -1.13 5.03
N ALA A 84 21.20 -0.11 4.19
CA ALA A 84 21.97 0.13 2.96
C ALA A 84 22.14 -1.12 2.06
N GLY A 85 21.25 -2.11 2.24
CA GLY A 85 21.30 -3.40 1.56
C GLY A 85 22.06 -4.50 2.32
N ASP A 86 22.76 -4.17 3.41
CA ASP A 86 23.55 -5.13 4.19
C ASP A 86 22.69 -6.10 5.04
N PRO A 87 23.23 -7.27 5.42
CA PRO A 87 24.51 -7.82 5.03
C PRO A 87 24.52 -8.45 3.63
N GLY A 88 25.55 -8.16 2.84
CA GLY A 88 25.81 -8.82 1.56
C GLY A 88 24.67 -8.69 0.54
N LYS A 89 24.02 -7.54 0.49
CA LYS A 89 22.87 -7.19 -0.37
C LYS A 89 21.60 -8.02 -0.15
N LYS A 90 21.51 -8.75 0.96
CA LYS A 90 20.36 -9.61 1.26
C LYS A 90 19.11 -8.84 1.68
N SER A 91 19.25 -7.58 2.05
CA SER A 91 18.16 -6.65 2.37
C SER A 91 18.02 -5.54 1.33
N GLU A 92 18.77 -5.60 0.22
CA GLU A 92 18.71 -4.61 -0.86
C GLU A 92 17.39 -4.79 -1.62
N MET A 93 16.49 -3.84 -1.47
CA MET A 93 15.24 -3.82 -2.21
C MET A 93 15.44 -3.23 -3.61
N LEU A 94 14.47 -3.44 -4.49
CA LEU A 94 14.61 -3.16 -5.91
C LEU A 94 14.92 -1.69 -6.21
N ALA A 95 14.29 -0.76 -5.50
CA ALA A 95 14.56 0.67 -5.65
C ALA A 95 16.01 1.03 -5.29
N LEU A 96 16.52 0.48 -4.19
CA LEU A 96 17.92 0.66 -3.79
C LEU A 96 18.90 0.00 -4.77
N ASN A 97 18.54 -1.17 -5.31
CA ASN A 97 19.36 -1.85 -6.33
C ASN A 97 19.47 -1.04 -7.61
N ILE A 98 18.38 -0.40 -8.06
CA ILE A 98 18.38 0.50 -9.22
C ILE A 98 19.34 1.67 -8.96
N TYR A 99 19.23 2.32 -7.81
CA TYR A 99 20.09 3.42 -7.40
C TYR A 99 21.57 3.01 -7.38
N ASN A 100 21.89 1.90 -6.72
CA ASN A 100 23.26 1.39 -6.63
C ASN A 100 23.82 0.94 -7.99
N THR A 101 22.97 0.50 -8.92
CA THR A 101 23.39 0.19 -10.29
C THR A 101 23.73 1.46 -11.06
N PHE A 102 22.89 2.50 -10.91
CA PHE A 102 23.05 3.75 -11.66
C PHE A 102 24.24 4.58 -11.15
N TYR A 103 24.33 4.79 -9.85
CA TYR A 103 25.35 5.67 -9.24
C TYR A 103 26.59 4.93 -8.71
N GLY A 104 26.50 3.66 -8.41
CA GLY A 104 27.58 2.89 -7.77
C GLY A 104 28.56 2.25 -8.75
N ARG A 105 28.30 2.32 -10.06
CA ARG A 105 29.15 1.69 -11.07
C ARG A 105 29.22 2.54 -12.33
N SER A 106 30.39 3.14 -12.58
CA SER A 106 30.64 3.86 -13.84
C SER A 106 30.43 2.95 -15.06
N GLY A 107 29.73 3.46 -16.08
CA GLY A 107 29.41 2.73 -17.30
C GLY A 107 28.16 1.83 -17.22
N PHE A 108 27.47 1.80 -16.08
CA PHE A 108 26.24 1.03 -15.90
C PHE A 108 24.98 1.90 -15.82
N GLU A 109 25.09 3.18 -16.12
CA GLU A 109 23.98 4.15 -16.05
C GLU A 109 22.80 3.70 -16.95
N GLY A 110 23.09 3.22 -18.16
CA GLY A 110 22.07 2.68 -19.06
C GLY A 110 21.38 1.43 -18.52
N VAL A 111 22.11 0.56 -17.78
CA VAL A 111 21.53 -0.60 -17.12
C VAL A 111 20.64 -0.17 -15.96
N GLY A 112 21.07 0.83 -15.19
CA GLY A 112 20.26 1.41 -14.11
C GLY A 112 18.95 2.00 -14.63
N GLN A 113 19.02 2.76 -15.73
CA GLN A 113 17.82 3.30 -16.40
C GLN A 113 16.88 2.21 -16.93
N ALA A 114 17.42 1.18 -17.59
CA ALA A 114 16.61 0.06 -18.05
C ALA A 114 15.88 -0.65 -16.91
N LYS A 115 16.57 -0.87 -15.79
CA LYS A 115 15.95 -1.43 -14.58
C LYS A 115 14.84 -0.52 -14.04
N ALA A 116 15.05 0.81 -14.01
CA ALA A 116 14.05 1.77 -13.54
C ALA A 116 12.80 1.77 -14.42
N VAL A 117 12.96 1.71 -15.75
CA VAL A 117 11.83 1.63 -16.69
C VAL A 117 11.05 0.33 -16.50
N MET A 118 11.73 -0.81 -16.47
CA MET A 118 11.07 -2.11 -16.22
C MET A 118 10.35 -2.13 -14.88
N PHE A 119 10.99 -1.61 -13.83
CA PHE A 119 10.39 -1.50 -12.51
C PHE A 119 9.10 -0.66 -12.54
N THR A 120 9.13 0.50 -13.20
CA THR A 120 7.98 1.39 -13.33
C THR A 120 6.82 0.69 -14.06
N ILE A 121 7.10 -0.03 -15.15
CA ILE A 121 6.09 -0.77 -15.90
C ILE A 121 5.45 -1.85 -15.00
N VAL A 122 6.26 -2.63 -14.31
CA VAL A 122 5.77 -3.71 -13.42
C VAL A 122 4.91 -3.13 -12.30
N VAL A 123 5.38 -2.08 -11.62
CA VAL A 123 4.62 -1.45 -10.52
C VAL A 123 3.32 -0.84 -11.05
N ALA A 124 3.35 -0.18 -12.21
CA ALA A 124 2.16 0.38 -12.82
C ALA A 124 1.13 -0.70 -13.18
N LEU A 125 1.55 -1.82 -13.77
CA LEU A 125 0.66 -2.94 -14.08
C LEU A 125 0.02 -3.53 -12.83
N ILE A 126 0.80 -3.75 -11.77
CA ILE A 126 0.29 -4.28 -10.49
C ILE A 126 -0.69 -3.29 -9.86
N ALA A 127 -0.34 -2.00 -9.81
CA ALA A 127 -1.18 -0.96 -9.22
C ALA A 127 -2.50 -0.77 -9.99
N LEU A 128 -2.46 -0.75 -11.32
CA LEU A 128 -3.65 -0.65 -12.15
C LEU A 128 -4.55 -1.88 -12.04
N THR A 129 -3.95 -3.07 -11.97
CA THR A 129 -4.70 -4.32 -11.77
C THR A 129 -5.41 -4.33 -10.42
N GLN A 130 -4.69 -3.96 -9.36
CA GLN A 130 -5.26 -3.84 -8.02
C GLN A 130 -6.41 -2.84 -7.99
N LEU A 131 -6.21 -1.65 -8.57
CA LEU A 131 -7.22 -0.60 -8.63
C LEU A 131 -8.48 -1.07 -9.37
N LYS A 132 -8.31 -1.77 -10.50
CA LYS A 132 -9.45 -2.32 -11.25
C LYS A 132 -10.24 -3.34 -10.42
N MET A 133 -9.54 -4.31 -9.83
CA MET A 133 -10.16 -5.35 -9.01
C MET A 133 -10.91 -4.81 -7.78
N THR A 134 -10.43 -3.71 -7.21
CA THR A 134 -11.03 -3.14 -6.00
C THR A 134 -12.19 -2.22 -6.36
N ARG A 135 -12.10 -1.47 -7.47
CA ARG A 135 -13.20 -0.63 -7.95
C ARG A 135 -14.43 -1.42 -8.39
N GLU A 136 -14.24 -2.61 -8.95
CA GLU A 136 -15.36 -3.47 -9.31
C GLU A 136 -16.22 -3.82 -8.08
N LYS A 137 -15.59 -3.94 -6.91
CA LYS A 137 -16.29 -4.19 -5.64
C LYS A 137 -16.96 -2.94 -5.03
N GLU A 138 -16.53 -1.75 -5.41
CA GLU A 138 -17.16 -0.49 -4.98
C GLU A 138 -18.51 -0.25 -5.68
N VAL A 139 -18.63 -0.72 -6.93
CA VAL A 139 -19.86 -0.52 -7.75
C VAL A 139 -20.97 -1.48 -7.35
N GLU A 140 -20.61 -2.61 -6.71
CA GLU A 140 -21.58 -3.63 -6.28
C GLU A 140 -22.10 -3.40 -4.84
N ALA A 141 -21.61 -2.39 -4.17
CA ALA A 141 -21.99 -2.03 -2.78
C ALA A 141 -22.85 -0.78 -2.76
#